data_d26e5928ae5198bbb2daebafe3cc1e88
#
_entry.id   d26e5928ae5198bbb2daebafe3cc1e88
#
_cell.length_a   1.000
_cell.length_b   1.000
_cell.length_c   1.000
_cell.angle_alpha   90.00
_cell.angle_beta   90.00
_cell.angle_gamma   90.00
#
_symmetry.space_group_name_H-M   'P 1'
#
loop_
_entity.id
_entity.type
_entity.pdbx_description
1 polymer ?
#
loop_
_entity_poly.entity_id
_entity_poly.type
_entity_poly.pdbx_seq_one_letter_code
_entity_poly.pdbx_strand_id
1 'polypeptide(L)'
;LYSLVSTGLFTGVRMFEGDSSAYMLYDGMLEEALELTTEVLMRAEELTATLHVNKERMYQNALLNKGLDNSECVMMKIAEKLGKDRAHELLYDKAMLAELDGKDYLTVLKEDPVLSDNFTDQELEEMIKPENYTGLSAFLARRMAKEAKECAKRVKENQKNGIIQS
;
A
#
# COMPACT_ATOMS: atom_id res chain seq x y z
N LEU A 1 -3.00 -7.88 -21.08
CA LEU A 1 -4.35 -8.23 -20.60
C LEU A 1 -5.39 -7.13 -20.84
N TYR A 2 -5.12 -5.86 -20.46
CA TYR A 2 -6.11 -4.78 -20.65
C TYR A 2 -6.57 -4.60 -22.10
N SER A 3 -5.68 -4.73 -23.07
CA SER A 3 -6.02 -4.65 -24.51
C SER A 3 -6.97 -5.77 -24.95
N LEU A 4 -6.82 -6.96 -24.38
CA LEU A 4 -7.67 -8.10 -24.68
C LEU A 4 -9.12 -7.92 -24.20
N VAL A 5 -9.33 -7.16 -23.11
CA VAL A 5 -10.68 -6.83 -22.63
C VAL A 5 -11.45 -6.03 -23.69
N SER A 6 -10.81 -5.04 -24.33
CA SER A 6 -11.45 -4.27 -25.41
C SER A 6 -11.81 -5.17 -26.60
N THR A 7 -10.91 -6.06 -26.98
CA THR A 7 -11.15 -7.04 -28.05
C THR A 7 -12.33 -7.93 -27.70
N GLY A 8 -12.37 -8.47 -26.46
CA GLY A 8 -13.48 -9.31 -26.01
C GLY A 8 -14.83 -8.59 -26.03
N LEU A 9 -14.88 -7.34 -25.59
CA LEU A 9 -16.10 -6.53 -25.65
C LEU A 9 -16.54 -6.25 -27.08
N PHE A 10 -15.59 -5.99 -27.98
CA PHE A 10 -15.88 -5.76 -29.40
C PHE A 10 -16.50 -6.99 -30.09
N THR A 11 -16.10 -8.21 -29.72
CA THR A 11 -16.66 -9.45 -30.26
C THR A 11 -18.13 -9.68 -29.88
N GLY A 12 -18.63 -8.95 -28.90
CA GLY A 12 -20.07 -8.96 -28.52
C GLY A 12 -20.96 -8.20 -29.50
N VAL A 13 -20.38 -7.31 -30.32
CA VAL A 13 -21.12 -6.54 -31.34
C VAL A 13 -21.09 -7.33 -32.63
N ARG A 14 -22.19 -8.03 -32.94
CA ARG A 14 -22.29 -8.96 -34.08
C ARG A 14 -23.35 -8.49 -35.07
N MET A 15 -23.08 -8.69 -36.34
CA MET A 15 -24.05 -8.39 -37.41
C MET A 15 -25.17 -9.42 -37.44
N PHE A 16 -24.88 -10.67 -37.05
CA PHE A 16 -25.81 -11.79 -36.96
C PHE A 16 -25.24 -12.86 -36.00
N GLU A 17 -26.08 -13.77 -35.56
CA GLU A 17 -25.75 -14.74 -34.49
C GLU A 17 -24.61 -15.72 -34.83
N GLY A 18 -24.44 -16.06 -36.11
CA GLY A 18 -23.41 -16.95 -36.59
C GLY A 18 -22.17 -16.27 -37.17
N ASP A 19 -21.82 -15.07 -36.70
CA ASP A 19 -20.64 -14.34 -37.18
C ASP A 19 -19.34 -15.05 -36.83
N SER A 20 -18.80 -15.80 -37.80
CA SER A 20 -17.56 -16.56 -37.63
C SER A 20 -16.35 -15.69 -37.31
N SER A 21 -16.30 -14.46 -37.84
CA SER A 21 -15.19 -13.54 -37.57
C SER A 21 -15.12 -13.15 -36.10
N ALA A 22 -16.29 -12.88 -35.52
CA ALA A 22 -16.38 -12.56 -34.10
C ALA A 22 -16.02 -13.75 -33.21
N TYR A 23 -16.39 -14.97 -33.59
CA TYR A 23 -16.00 -16.17 -32.85
C TYR A 23 -14.50 -16.43 -32.92
N MET A 24 -13.89 -16.36 -34.10
CA MET A 24 -12.43 -16.57 -34.24
C MET A 24 -11.63 -15.53 -33.47
N LEU A 25 -12.08 -14.28 -33.49
CA LEU A 25 -11.45 -13.20 -32.71
C LEU A 25 -11.59 -13.43 -31.19
N TYR A 26 -12.77 -13.90 -30.75
CA TYR A 26 -13.02 -14.20 -29.35
C TYR A 26 -12.16 -15.36 -28.85
N ASP A 27 -12.10 -16.46 -29.61
CA ASP A 27 -11.34 -17.65 -29.25
C ASP A 27 -9.85 -17.33 -29.10
N GLY A 28 -9.26 -16.62 -30.07
CA GLY A 28 -7.86 -16.18 -29.99
C GLY A 28 -7.59 -15.24 -28.83
N MET A 29 -8.50 -14.30 -28.57
CA MET A 29 -8.39 -13.39 -27.43
C MET A 29 -8.49 -14.15 -26.11
N LEU A 30 -9.40 -15.12 -25.99
CA LEU A 30 -9.59 -15.89 -24.76
C LEU A 30 -8.37 -16.78 -24.45
N GLU A 31 -7.83 -17.46 -25.47
CA GLU A 31 -6.63 -18.26 -25.34
C GLU A 31 -5.45 -17.43 -24.84
N GLU A 32 -5.15 -16.32 -25.50
CA GLU A 32 -4.08 -15.40 -25.11
C GLU A 32 -4.32 -14.83 -23.69
N ALA A 33 -5.56 -14.49 -23.34
CA ALA A 33 -5.90 -13.98 -22.02
C ALA A 33 -5.65 -15.00 -20.91
N LEU A 34 -5.97 -16.28 -21.15
CA LEU A 34 -5.74 -17.37 -20.21
C LEU A 34 -4.25 -17.66 -20.03
N GLU A 35 -3.48 -17.70 -21.13
CA GLU A 35 -2.03 -17.88 -21.07
C GLU A 35 -1.35 -16.77 -20.29
N LEU A 36 -1.60 -15.52 -20.65
CA LEU A 36 -1.02 -14.36 -19.97
C LEU A 36 -1.43 -14.26 -18.50
N THR A 37 -2.69 -14.58 -18.19
CA THR A 37 -3.16 -14.59 -16.79
C THR A 37 -2.43 -15.66 -15.98
N THR A 38 -2.27 -16.85 -16.55
CA THR A 38 -1.54 -17.95 -15.90
C THR A 38 -0.09 -17.55 -15.66
N GLU A 39 0.58 -16.97 -16.65
CA GLU A 39 1.96 -16.51 -16.51
C GLU A 39 2.09 -15.45 -15.42
N VAL A 40 1.22 -14.45 -15.40
CA VAL A 40 1.23 -13.40 -14.36
C VAL A 40 1.07 -14.00 -12.97
N LEU A 41 0.17 -14.96 -12.80
CA LEU A 41 -0.04 -15.64 -11.52
C LEU A 41 1.19 -16.45 -11.09
N MET A 42 1.81 -17.19 -12.00
CA MET A 42 3.02 -17.96 -11.73
C MET A 42 4.19 -17.03 -11.33
N ARG A 43 4.36 -15.89 -12.02
CA ARG A 43 5.38 -14.91 -11.68
C ARG A 43 5.10 -14.22 -10.33
N ALA A 44 3.84 -13.95 -10.03
CA ALA A 44 3.46 -13.39 -8.74
C ALA A 44 3.72 -14.37 -7.58
N GLU A 45 3.45 -15.65 -7.79
CA GLU A 45 3.77 -16.73 -6.82
C GLU A 45 5.29 -16.82 -6.61
N GLU A 46 6.09 -16.90 -7.68
CA GLU A 46 7.55 -16.94 -7.63
C GLU A 46 8.10 -15.72 -6.87
N LEU A 47 7.66 -14.50 -7.24
CA LEU A 47 8.08 -13.26 -6.59
C LEU A 47 7.78 -13.26 -5.09
N THR A 48 6.57 -13.64 -4.72
CA THR A 48 6.16 -13.62 -3.31
C THR A 48 6.82 -14.73 -2.48
N ALA A 49 7.05 -15.90 -3.08
CA ALA A 49 7.74 -17.02 -2.43
C ALA A 49 9.23 -16.75 -2.21
N THR A 50 9.86 -15.99 -3.11
CA THR A 50 11.31 -15.68 -3.06
C THR A 50 11.62 -14.30 -2.49
N LEU A 51 10.61 -13.52 -2.12
CA LEU A 51 10.76 -12.17 -1.62
C LEU A 51 11.61 -12.15 -0.33
N HIS A 52 12.74 -11.49 -0.40
CA HIS A 52 13.60 -11.26 0.75
C HIS A 52 13.49 -9.82 1.24
N VAL A 53 13.03 -9.63 2.47
CA VAL A 53 12.84 -8.30 3.07
C VAL A 53 14.02 -7.95 3.96
N ASN A 54 14.80 -6.96 3.57
CA ASN A 54 15.87 -6.42 4.41
C ASN A 54 15.29 -5.36 5.37
N LYS A 55 14.81 -5.81 6.53
CA LYS A 55 14.15 -4.97 7.54
C LYS A 55 15.05 -3.86 8.07
N GLU A 56 16.32 -4.18 8.28
CA GLU A 56 17.32 -3.21 8.75
C GLU A 56 17.49 -2.06 7.76
N ARG A 57 17.64 -2.39 6.47
CA ARG A 57 17.77 -1.37 5.43
C ARG A 57 16.49 -0.55 5.27
N MET A 58 15.32 -1.16 5.41
CA MET A 58 14.03 -0.44 5.38
C MET A 58 13.94 0.55 6.53
N TYR A 59 14.35 0.15 7.73
CA TYR A 59 14.36 1.03 8.90
C TYR A 59 15.34 2.19 8.73
N GLN A 60 16.56 1.91 8.26
CA GLN A 60 17.53 2.97 7.93
C GLN A 60 16.98 3.97 6.91
N ASN A 61 16.29 3.47 5.88
CA ASN A 61 15.66 4.33 4.88
C ASN A 61 14.54 5.21 5.47
N ALA A 62 13.75 4.68 6.42
CA ALA A 62 12.71 5.45 7.10
C ALA A 62 13.28 6.55 8.02
N LEU A 63 14.56 6.49 8.37
CA LEU A 63 15.24 7.49 9.18
C LEU A 63 16.08 8.49 8.38
N LEU A 64 16.16 8.35 7.06
CA LEU A 64 17.03 9.20 6.21
C LEU A 64 16.76 10.70 6.38
N ASN A 65 15.49 11.08 6.47
CA ASN A 65 15.06 12.47 6.63
C ASN A 65 14.91 12.88 8.11
N LYS A 66 15.60 12.19 9.01
CA LYS A 66 15.68 12.56 10.45
C LYS A 66 14.32 12.81 11.10
N GLY A 67 13.29 12.07 10.68
CA GLY A 67 11.94 12.16 11.22
C GLY A 67 10.98 13.13 10.52
N LEU A 68 11.43 13.92 9.55
CA LEU A 68 10.57 14.82 8.77
C LEU A 68 9.45 14.06 8.03
N ASP A 69 9.70 12.82 7.59
CA ASP A 69 8.70 11.97 6.93
C ASP A 69 7.50 11.67 7.82
N ASN A 70 7.66 11.76 9.15
CA ASN A 70 6.60 11.54 10.12
C ASN A 70 5.97 12.85 10.65
N SER A 71 6.25 14.00 10.04
CA SER A 71 5.71 15.30 10.45
C SER A 71 4.19 15.34 10.50
N GLU A 72 3.50 14.59 9.63
CA GLU A 72 2.03 14.47 9.67
C GLU A 72 1.56 13.77 10.96
N CYS A 73 2.22 12.70 11.39
CA CYS A 73 1.91 12.05 12.66
C CYS A 73 2.05 13.03 13.84
N VAL A 74 3.16 13.75 13.87
CA VAL A 74 3.43 14.78 14.89
C VAL A 74 2.34 15.85 14.85
N MET A 75 1.99 16.35 13.66
CA MET A 75 0.93 17.34 13.48
C MET A 75 -0.42 16.86 14.02
N MET A 76 -0.82 15.65 13.68
CA MET A 76 -2.11 15.09 14.14
C MET A 76 -2.18 14.97 15.65
N LYS A 77 -1.10 14.56 16.29
CA LYS A 77 -0.99 14.47 17.76
C LYS A 77 -0.99 15.82 18.45
N ILE A 78 -0.25 16.76 17.91
CA ILE A 78 -0.19 18.14 18.45
C ILE A 78 -1.54 18.84 18.26
N ALA A 79 -2.22 18.59 17.14
CA ALA A 79 -3.53 19.15 16.84
C ALA A 79 -4.62 18.78 17.87
N GLU A 80 -4.48 17.64 18.56
CA GLU A 80 -5.40 17.26 19.64
C GLU A 80 -5.40 18.28 20.80
N LYS A 81 -4.27 18.93 21.05
CA LYS A 81 -4.14 19.96 22.12
C LYS A 81 -4.21 21.40 21.61
N LEU A 82 -3.61 21.68 20.46
CA LEU A 82 -3.45 23.06 19.97
C LEU A 82 -4.45 23.47 18.89
N GLY A 83 -5.22 22.51 18.33
CA GLY A 83 -6.04 22.71 17.14
C GLY A 83 -5.24 22.58 15.84
N LYS A 84 -5.93 22.27 14.73
CA LYS A 84 -5.27 21.93 13.45
C LYS A 84 -4.46 23.07 12.84
N ASP A 85 -5.04 24.25 12.76
CA ASP A 85 -4.41 25.38 12.07
C ASP A 85 -3.11 25.79 12.77
N ARG A 86 -3.16 25.92 14.10
CA ARG A 86 -1.98 26.27 14.89
C ARG A 86 -0.90 25.17 14.88
N ALA A 87 -1.31 23.91 14.93
CA ALA A 87 -0.37 22.80 14.83
C ALA A 87 0.33 22.78 13.47
N HIS A 88 -0.42 23.01 12.38
CA HIS A 88 0.12 23.05 11.04
C HIS A 88 1.13 24.18 10.85
N GLU A 89 0.79 25.43 11.23
CA GLU A 89 1.70 26.58 11.12
C GLU A 89 2.98 26.34 11.93
N LEU A 90 2.84 25.94 13.20
CA LEU A 90 3.98 25.68 14.07
C LEU A 90 4.93 24.64 13.48
N LEU A 91 4.40 23.50 13.03
CA LEU A 91 5.23 22.41 12.52
C LEU A 91 5.81 22.71 11.14
N TYR A 92 5.12 23.49 10.31
CA TYR A 92 5.67 23.96 9.05
C TYR A 92 6.95 24.80 9.30
N ASP A 93 6.89 25.76 10.22
CA ASP A 93 8.05 26.58 10.58
C ASP A 93 9.20 25.74 11.16
N LYS A 94 8.87 24.73 11.99
CA LYS A 94 9.89 23.83 12.55
C LYS A 94 10.52 22.90 11.50
N ALA A 95 9.73 22.41 10.56
CA ALA A 95 10.24 21.60 9.46
C ALA A 95 11.17 22.43 8.56
N MET A 96 10.77 23.65 8.23
CA MET A 96 11.61 24.57 7.45
C MET A 96 12.91 24.89 8.18
N LEU A 97 12.86 25.14 9.49
CA LEU A 97 14.05 25.41 10.30
C LEU A 97 15.00 24.19 10.33
N ALA A 98 14.45 23.00 10.53
CA ALA A 98 15.23 21.77 10.52
C ALA A 98 15.95 21.55 9.18
N GLU A 99 15.25 21.78 8.08
CA GLU A 99 15.80 21.61 6.72
C GLU A 99 16.88 22.66 6.41
N LEU A 100 16.61 23.93 6.68
CA LEU A 100 17.53 25.04 6.38
C LEU A 100 18.81 25.00 7.24
N ASP A 101 18.68 24.68 8.51
CA ASP A 101 19.81 24.61 9.45
C ASP A 101 20.50 23.25 9.45
N GLY A 102 19.95 22.24 8.74
CA GLY A 102 20.44 20.86 8.75
C GLY A 102 20.34 20.18 10.13
N LYS A 103 19.50 20.71 11.02
CA LYS A 103 19.27 20.18 12.36
C LYS A 103 18.39 18.92 12.31
N ASP A 104 18.54 18.10 13.34
CA ASP A 104 17.60 17.01 13.58
C ASP A 104 16.21 17.56 13.94
N TYR A 105 15.16 17.06 13.29
CA TYR A 105 13.80 17.56 13.47
C TYR A 105 13.30 17.41 14.90
N LEU A 106 13.61 16.30 15.56
CA LEU A 106 13.28 16.10 16.97
C LEU A 106 13.91 17.14 17.88
N THR A 107 15.16 17.52 17.62
CA THR A 107 15.85 18.56 18.37
C THR A 107 15.12 19.90 18.22
N VAL A 108 14.72 20.26 17.01
CA VAL A 108 13.97 21.49 16.75
C VAL A 108 12.61 21.50 17.44
N LEU A 109 11.93 20.34 17.49
CA LEU A 109 10.66 20.21 18.21
C LEU A 109 10.84 20.39 19.73
N LYS A 110 11.87 19.81 20.31
CA LYS A 110 12.16 19.90 21.77
C LYS A 110 12.58 21.31 22.20
N GLU A 111 13.24 22.06 21.32
CA GLU A 111 13.66 23.44 21.57
C GLU A 111 12.48 24.44 21.50
N ASP A 112 11.31 24.04 21.04
CA ASP A 112 10.16 24.93 20.93
C ASP A 112 9.43 25.09 22.26
N PRO A 113 9.23 26.33 22.78
CA PRO A 113 8.58 26.57 24.06
C PRO A 113 7.11 26.10 24.09
N VAL A 114 6.38 26.24 22.96
CA VAL A 114 4.97 25.83 22.90
C VAL A 114 4.85 24.33 22.96
N LEU A 115 5.77 23.62 22.34
CA LEU A 115 5.78 22.15 22.37
C LEU A 115 6.25 21.62 23.72
N SER A 116 7.31 22.17 24.30
CA SER A 116 7.83 21.76 25.61
C SER A 116 6.86 22.03 26.76
N ASP A 117 6.01 23.05 26.66
CA ASP A 117 4.95 23.33 27.64
C ASP A 117 3.79 22.33 27.57
N ASN A 118 3.58 21.68 26.42
CA ASN A 118 2.44 20.79 26.18
C ASN A 118 2.80 19.33 26.10
N PHE A 119 4.04 18.98 25.79
CA PHE A 119 4.50 17.62 25.56
C PHE A 119 5.86 17.39 26.23
N THR A 120 6.04 16.22 26.76
CA THR A 120 7.33 15.76 27.27
C THR A 120 8.26 15.37 26.11
N ASP A 121 9.55 15.40 26.35
CA ASP A 121 10.56 14.91 25.40
C ASP A 121 10.28 13.49 24.92
N GLN A 122 9.83 12.64 25.83
CA GLN A 122 9.52 11.24 25.53
C GLN A 122 8.28 11.13 24.61
N GLU A 123 7.26 11.94 24.81
CA GLU A 123 6.09 11.99 23.91
C GLU A 123 6.50 12.42 22.49
N LEU A 124 7.34 13.46 22.37
CA LEU A 124 7.85 13.91 21.07
C LEU A 124 8.71 12.85 20.38
N GLU A 125 9.56 12.14 21.11
CA GLU A 125 10.33 11.01 20.60
C GLU A 125 9.44 9.88 20.07
N GLU A 126 8.38 9.53 20.78
CA GLU A 126 7.45 8.49 20.35
C GLU A 126 6.63 8.92 19.12
N MET A 127 6.28 10.21 18.98
CA MET A 127 5.54 10.71 17.82
C MET A 127 6.33 10.61 16.52
N ILE A 128 7.66 10.76 16.59
CA ILE A 128 8.53 10.79 15.41
C ILE A 128 8.95 9.39 14.93
N LYS A 129 8.74 8.36 15.74
CA LYS A 129 9.13 6.99 15.40
C LYS A 129 8.29 6.44 14.23
N PRO A 130 8.92 5.98 13.13
CA PRO A 130 8.17 5.49 11.98
C PRO A 130 7.29 4.27 12.28
N GLU A 131 7.66 3.42 13.21
CA GLU A 131 6.88 2.27 13.65
C GLU A 131 5.54 2.63 14.29
N ASN A 132 5.40 3.85 14.81
CA ASN A 132 4.17 4.33 15.46
C ASN A 132 3.20 4.97 14.47
N TYR A 133 3.58 5.10 13.18
CA TYR A 133 2.74 5.69 12.14
C TYR A 133 2.58 4.76 10.93
N THR A 134 2.15 3.55 11.17
CA THR A 134 1.90 2.53 10.13
C THR A 134 0.41 2.41 9.75
N GLY A 135 -0.47 3.14 10.41
CA GLY A 135 -1.91 3.11 10.18
C GLY A 135 -2.49 1.70 10.28
N LEU A 136 -3.33 1.35 9.32
CA LEU A 136 -3.98 0.03 9.25
C LEU A 136 -3.21 -1.01 8.43
N SER A 137 -1.99 -0.73 7.99
CA SER A 137 -1.23 -1.58 7.06
C SER A 137 -1.11 -3.03 7.53
N ALA A 138 -0.69 -3.24 8.78
CA ALA A 138 -0.54 -4.58 9.35
C ALA A 138 -1.89 -5.30 9.53
N PHE A 139 -2.93 -4.58 9.90
CA PHE A 139 -4.29 -5.12 10.03
C PHE A 139 -4.83 -5.58 8.68
N LEU A 140 -4.75 -4.72 7.67
CA LEU A 140 -5.23 -5.01 6.32
C LEU A 140 -4.46 -6.18 5.69
N ALA A 141 -3.13 -6.20 5.83
CA ALA A 141 -2.32 -7.30 5.32
C ALA A 141 -2.71 -8.65 5.93
N ARG A 142 -2.91 -8.71 7.25
CA ARG A 142 -3.34 -9.94 7.92
C ARG A 142 -4.75 -10.36 7.53
N ARG A 143 -5.68 -9.40 7.40
CA ARG A 143 -7.05 -9.66 6.96
C ARG A 143 -7.07 -10.25 5.55
N MET A 144 -6.38 -9.62 4.60
CA MET A 144 -6.31 -10.09 3.23
C MET A 144 -5.63 -11.46 3.12
N ALA A 145 -4.58 -11.72 3.90
CA ALA A 145 -3.94 -13.02 3.95
C ALA A 145 -4.89 -14.13 4.47
N LYS A 146 -5.72 -13.81 5.46
CA LYS A 146 -6.75 -14.74 5.96
C LYS A 146 -7.80 -15.02 4.89
N GLU A 147 -8.37 -13.98 4.29
CA GLU A 147 -9.38 -14.11 3.22
C GLU A 147 -8.85 -14.91 2.02
N ALA A 148 -7.60 -14.69 1.61
CA ALA A 148 -6.95 -15.45 0.55
C ALA A 148 -6.81 -16.93 0.89
N LYS A 149 -6.40 -17.27 2.11
CA LYS A 149 -6.30 -18.65 2.59
C LYS A 149 -7.66 -19.36 2.63
N GLU A 150 -8.70 -18.67 3.07
CA GLU A 150 -10.07 -19.20 3.10
C GLU A 150 -10.60 -19.42 1.68
N CYS A 151 -10.31 -18.49 0.75
CA CYS A 151 -10.65 -18.65 -0.67
C CYS A 151 -9.94 -19.87 -1.27
N ALA A 152 -8.64 -20.00 -1.08
CA ALA A 152 -7.87 -21.16 -1.58
C ALA A 152 -8.38 -22.48 -1.03
N LYS A 153 -8.81 -22.51 0.24
CA LYS A 153 -9.42 -23.70 0.84
C LYS A 153 -10.74 -24.07 0.15
N ARG A 154 -11.63 -23.09 -0.06
CA ARG A 154 -12.92 -23.30 -0.77
C ARG A 154 -12.72 -23.83 -2.18
N VAL A 155 -11.76 -23.27 -2.93
CA VAL A 155 -11.45 -23.72 -4.30
C VAL A 155 -11.02 -25.19 -4.28
N LYS A 156 -10.11 -25.57 -3.37
CA LYS A 156 -9.66 -26.97 -3.23
C LYS A 156 -10.78 -27.94 -2.83
N GLU A 157 -11.68 -27.50 -1.95
CA GLU A 157 -12.85 -28.30 -1.56
C GLU A 157 -13.83 -28.49 -2.72
N ASN A 158 -14.10 -27.44 -3.50
CA ASN A 158 -14.96 -27.50 -4.68
C ASN A 158 -14.38 -28.42 -5.77
N GLN A 159 -13.08 -28.39 -5.99
CA GLN A 159 -12.39 -29.31 -6.89
C GLN A 159 -12.57 -30.78 -6.45
N LYS A 160 -12.38 -31.07 -5.15
CA LYS A 160 -12.56 -32.43 -4.60
C LYS A 160 -14.01 -32.96 -4.73
N ASN A 161 -14.98 -32.05 -4.62
CA ASN A 161 -16.39 -32.37 -4.68
C ASN A 161 -16.95 -32.47 -6.13
N GLY A 162 -16.09 -32.35 -7.15
CA GLY A 162 -16.48 -32.41 -8.55
C GLY A 162 -17.33 -31.24 -9.04
N ILE A 163 -17.39 -30.14 -8.29
CA ILE A 163 -18.15 -28.93 -8.66
C ILE A 163 -17.39 -28.14 -9.75
N ILE A 164 -16.09 -28.33 -9.84
CA ILE A 164 -15.23 -27.84 -10.92
C ILE A 164 -14.61 -29.07 -11.56
N GLN A 165 -15.19 -29.56 -12.68
CA GLN A 165 -14.55 -30.57 -13.48
C GLN A 165 -13.40 -29.94 -14.27
N SER A 166 -12.26 -30.62 -14.25
CA SER A 166 -11.05 -30.24 -15.01
C SER A 166 -11.28 -30.28 -16.52
#